data_2f646bf0bdb8fc84bf09f26b6f4da5ca
#
_entry.id   2f646bf0bdb8fc84bf09f26b6f4da5ca
#
_cell.length_a   1.000
_cell.length_b   1.000
_cell.length_c   1.000
_cell.angle_alpha   90.00
_cell.angle_beta   90.00
_cell.angle_gamma   90.00
#
_symmetry.space_group_name_H-M   'P 1'
#
loop_
_entity.id
_entity.type
_entity.pdbx_description
1 polymer ?
#
loop_
_entity_poly.entity_id
_entity_poly.type
_entity_poly.pdbx_seq_one_letter_code
_entity_poly.pdbx_strand_id
1 'polypeptide(L)'
;TLSNLFTAQNFDMPSGYAMDGDTQYLVRVGEAVKSEDDLKDLVLMDLNMDGIDPIRLSDVADVEMTDNSDETYAVVNGNPAVTLSIEKQTGYSTGEVTERILNKFDQLEKADSNLNLTVLMNQGVYIDMIVKSVMQNMIWGAILAIIVLLLFLKDIKPTIVIACAIPLSVVSAVVLMYFTGITMNIISMSGLLLGIGMLVDNSIVVIENIYRLRHEGYSIRKAAVQGAGQVTGAIIASTLTTVSVYAPIIFTEGITRQLFVDLALTIAYTLIASLVVALTFVPAMASVTLKKTKEIRHPWFDAMRDAYGRFLAGCLRFKPIVFIVAVVLLAGSAALSLSKGMNFMDMDMETNQISVSIAAKEGENLTFDELKDASNEVIDKISDIKGIDTIGASIGGNSTMSLMGGGSDKVTMYVLLDEDSDVSNDEVSKEILDRTKDMDCDVTCDSSSMDYSAFFGEGISVRIKGSDIDTLQKLAKEVASVMEDTKGTMDVDDGLDEATPQLTITVNKEKAAKYGYTVAQVYQPVAAKMADS
;
A
#
# COMPACT_ATOMS: atom_id res chain seq x y z
N THR A 1 -42.32 -11.89 -9.10
CA THR A 1 -42.65 -11.46 -10.50
C THR A 1 -42.34 -9.98 -10.71
N LEU A 2 -42.77 -9.05 -9.85
CA LEU A 2 -42.43 -7.62 -9.92
C LEU A 2 -40.91 -7.39 -9.79
N SER A 3 -40.25 -8.03 -8.83
CA SER A 3 -38.79 -7.93 -8.61
C SER A 3 -37.99 -8.35 -9.87
N ASN A 4 -38.39 -9.45 -10.53
CA ASN A 4 -37.75 -9.89 -11.76
C ASN A 4 -37.96 -8.90 -12.93
N LEU A 5 -39.08 -8.21 -12.93
CA LEU A 5 -39.43 -7.22 -13.96
C LEU A 5 -38.62 -5.94 -13.74
N PHE A 6 -38.44 -5.52 -12.48
CA PHE A 6 -37.55 -4.41 -12.12
C PHE A 6 -36.11 -4.70 -12.52
N THR A 7 -35.58 -5.88 -12.15
CA THR A 7 -34.21 -6.27 -12.51
C THR A 7 -34.01 -6.33 -14.02
N ALA A 8 -35.04 -6.75 -14.78
CA ALA A 8 -34.96 -6.84 -16.24
C ALA A 8 -35.08 -5.48 -16.96
N GLN A 9 -35.79 -4.52 -16.35
CA GLN A 9 -35.98 -3.20 -16.95
C GLN A 9 -35.01 -2.15 -16.46
N ASN A 10 -34.48 -2.29 -15.22
CA ASN A 10 -33.42 -1.44 -14.69
C ASN A 10 -32.06 -2.03 -15.09
N PHE A 11 -31.70 -1.88 -16.35
CA PHE A 11 -30.52 -2.52 -16.92
C PHE A 11 -29.67 -1.49 -17.67
N ASP A 12 -28.46 -1.27 -17.24
CA ASP A 12 -27.47 -0.42 -17.90
C ASP A 12 -26.10 -1.11 -17.85
N MET A 13 -25.73 -1.77 -18.93
CA MET A 13 -24.44 -2.46 -19.02
C MET A 13 -23.64 -2.03 -20.25
N PRO A 14 -22.30 -1.94 -20.11
CA PRO A 14 -21.43 -1.78 -21.26
C PRO A 14 -21.47 -3.05 -22.12
N SER A 15 -21.87 -2.91 -23.39
CA SER A 15 -22.03 -4.02 -24.35
C SER A 15 -20.83 -4.22 -25.26
N GLY A 16 -19.75 -3.47 -25.06
CA GLY A 16 -18.54 -3.55 -25.87
C GLY A 16 -18.17 -2.21 -26.51
N TYR A 17 -17.35 -2.28 -27.54
CA TYR A 17 -16.83 -1.09 -28.21
C TYR A 17 -17.23 -1.12 -29.70
N ALA A 18 -17.67 0.02 -30.22
CA ALA A 18 -17.86 0.25 -31.66
C ALA A 18 -16.74 1.15 -32.19
N MET A 19 -16.24 0.84 -33.37
CA MET A 19 -15.26 1.66 -34.08
C MET A 19 -15.93 2.53 -35.12
N ASP A 20 -15.65 3.82 -35.12
CA ASP A 20 -15.98 4.74 -36.20
C ASP A 20 -14.71 5.46 -36.66
N GLY A 21 -14.18 5.01 -37.79
CA GLY A 21 -12.84 5.38 -38.22
C GLY A 21 -11.76 4.93 -37.21
N ASP A 22 -10.96 5.88 -36.71
CA ASP A 22 -9.90 5.64 -35.70
C ASP A 22 -10.40 5.88 -34.24
N THR A 23 -11.69 6.19 -34.05
CA THR A 23 -12.24 6.48 -32.72
C THR A 23 -13.04 5.28 -32.21
N GLN A 24 -12.71 4.86 -31.00
CA GLN A 24 -13.38 3.76 -30.30
C GLN A 24 -14.43 4.33 -29.33
N TYR A 25 -15.67 3.95 -29.50
CA TYR A 25 -16.80 4.33 -28.65
C TYR A 25 -17.20 3.17 -27.74
N LEU A 26 -17.35 3.42 -26.44
CA LEU A 26 -18.00 2.47 -25.54
C LEU A 26 -19.49 2.47 -25.77
N VAL A 27 -20.02 1.33 -26.19
CA VAL A 27 -21.47 1.14 -26.36
C VAL A 27 -22.08 0.66 -25.06
N ARG A 28 -23.04 1.39 -24.54
CA ARG A 28 -23.88 0.97 -23.40
C ARG A 28 -25.27 0.65 -23.92
N VAL A 29 -25.87 -0.39 -23.35
CA VAL A 29 -27.23 -0.81 -23.67
C VAL A 29 -28.06 -0.85 -22.40
N GLY A 30 -29.22 -0.24 -22.46
CA GLY A 30 -30.15 -0.11 -21.36
C GLY A 30 -30.22 1.31 -20.81
N GLU A 31 -31.11 1.51 -19.89
CA GLU A 31 -31.31 2.74 -19.14
C GLU A 31 -31.64 2.36 -17.69
N ALA A 32 -30.88 2.90 -16.78
CA ALA A 32 -31.14 2.72 -15.34
C ALA A 32 -32.21 3.73 -14.90
N VAL A 33 -33.09 3.31 -14.03
CA VAL A 33 -34.05 4.19 -13.34
C VAL A 33 -33.26 5.21 -12.50
N LYS A 34 -33.57 6.51 -12.69
CA LYS A 34 -32.82 7.60 -12.05
C LYS A 34 -33.67 8.45 -11.10
N SER A 35 -34.96 8.33 -11.18
CA SER A 35 -35.89 9.12 -10.38
C SER A 35 -37.10 8.31 -9.93
N GLU A 36 -37.80 8.80 -8.91
CA GLU A 36 -39.07 8.26 -8.45
C GLU A 36 -40.13 8.26 -9.56
N ASP A 37 -40.14 9.30 -10.40
CA ASP A 37 -41.08 9.43 -11.50
C ASP A 37 -40.81 8.39 -12.60
N ASP A 38 -39.53 8.08 -12.92
CA ASP A 38 -39.16 7.02 -13.85
C ASP A 38 -39.68 5.66 -13.35
N LEU A 39 -39.67 5.44 -12.04
CA LEU A 39 -40.14 4.22 -11.40
C LEU A 39 -41.69 4.15 -11.49
N LYS A 40 -42.39 5.25 -11.21
CA LYS A 40 -43.85 5.35 -11.29
C LYS A 40 -44.36 5.10 -12.71
N ASP A 41 -43.64 5.60 -13.69
CA ASP A 41 -43.96 5.48 -15.12
C ASP A 41 -43.56 4.14 -15.72
N LEU A 42 -42.93 3.24 -14.95
CA LEU A 42 -42.51 1.93 -15.43
C LEU A 42 -43.71 1.10 -15.92
N VAL A 43 -43.71 0.68 -17.20
CA VAL A 43 -44.74 -0.15 -17.77
C VAL A 43 -44.61 -1.59 -17.30
N LEU A 44 -45.55 -2.08 -16.54
CA LEU A 44 -45.60 -3.46 -16.05
C LEU A 44 -46.19 -4.42 -17.10
N MET A 45 -47.20 -3.98 -17.81
CA MET A 45 -47.89 -4.78 -18.79
C MET A 45 -48.54 -3.88 -19.85
N ASP A 46 -48.31 -4.19 -21.11
CA ASP A 46 -49.02 -3.62 -22.24
C ASP A 46 -49.86 -4.74 -22.93
N LEU A 47 -51.17 -4.58 -22.89
CA LEU A 47 -52.10 -5.54 -23.49
C LEU A 47 -52.24 -5.35 -24.99
N ASN A 48 -51.68 -4.27 -25.57
CA ASN A 48 -51.70 -3.94 -26.98
C ASN A 48 -53.14 -3.96 -27.58
N MET A 49 -54.12 -3.47 -26.80
CA MET A 49 -55.54 -3.40 -27.21
C MET A 49 -55.96 -1.95 -27.44
N ASP A 50 -56.66 -1.67 -28.51
CA ASP A 50 -57.15 -0.32 -28.80
C ASP A 50 -58.07 0.21 -27.67
N GLY A 51 -57.67 1.33 -27.06
CA GLY A 51 -58.42 2.00 -26.00
C GLY A 51 -58.11 1.55 -24.58
N ILE A 52 -57.08 0.71 -24.37
CA ILE A 52 -56.58 0.33 -23.07
C ILE A 52 -55.13 0.83 -22.95
N ASP A 53 -54.89 1.72 -21.98
CA ASP A 53 -53.56 2.23 -21.69
C ASP A 53 -52.70 1.13 -21.02
N PRO A 54 -51.36 1.14 -21.23
CA PRO A 54 -50.44 0.25 -20.54
C PRO A 54 -50.55 0.41 -19.02
N ILE A 55 -50.55 -0.71 -18.30
CA ILE A 55 -50.55 -0.72 -16.83
C ILE A 55 -49.16 -0.31 -16.36
N ARG A 56 -49.09 0.78 -15.63
CA ARG A 56 -47.85 1.32 -15.01
C ARG A 56 -47.74 0.88 -13.56
N LEU A 57 -46.52 1.03 -12.98
CA LEU A 57 -46.30 0.73 -11.56
C LEU A 57 -47.18 1.60 -10.67
N SER A 58 -47.34 2.87 -10.98
CA SER A 58 -48.23 3.80 -10.27
C SER A 58 -49.70 3.40 -10.24
N ASP A 59 -50.14 2.50 -11.13
CA ASP A 59 -51.55 2.04 -11.16
C ASP A 59 -51.80 0.91 -10.13
N VAL A 60 -50.75 0.26 -9.65
CA VAL A 60 -50.84 -0.94 -8.80
C VAL A 60 -50.05 -0.85 -7.50
N ALA A 61 -49.19 0.16 -7.33
CA ALA A 61 -48.36 0.35 -6.16
C ALA A 61 -48.09 1.83 -5.89
N ASP A 62 -47.96 2.16 -4.61
CA ASP A 62 -47.43 3.44 -4.19
C ASP A 62 -45.88 3.36 -4.16
N VAL A 63 -45.25 4.38 -4.72
CA VAL A 63 -43.77 4.50 -4.75
C VAL A 63 -43.38 5.65 -3.85
N GLU A 64 -42.67 5.35 -2.82
CA GLU A 64 -42.17 6.34 -1.87
C GLU A 64 -40.62 6.21 -1.73
N MET A 65 -39.97 7.34 -1.64
CA MET A 65 -38.55 7.37 -1.33
C MET A 65 -38.39 7.24 0.18
N THR A 66 -37.82 6.13 0.61
CA THR A 66 -37.43 5.92 2.02
C THR A 66 -35.94 6.10 2.17
N ASP A 67 -35.49 6.50 3.34
CA ASP A 67 -34.07 6.43 3.70
C ASP A 67 -33.72 5.00 4.14
N ASN A 68 -32.44 4.70 4.17
CA ASN A 68 -31.89 3.44 4.68
C ASN A 68 -31.25 3.63 6.07
N SER A 69 -31.76 4.55 6.87
CA SER A 69 -31.24 4.86 8.20
C SER A 69 -31.27 3.68 9.15
N ASP A 70 -32.20 2.74 8.91
CA ASP A 70 -32.30 1.49 9.69
C ASP A 70 -31.29 0.41 9.26
N GLU A 71 -30.63 0.58 8.11
CA GLU A 71 -29.65 -0.35 7.56
C GLU A 71 -28.19 0.17 7.67
N THR A 72 -28.02 1.44 8.05
CA THR A 72 -26.71 2.07 8.14
C THR A 72 -26.51 2.73 9.50
N TYR A 73 -25.35 2.56 10.07
CA TYR A 73 -24.95 3.19 11.31
C TYR A 73 -23.59 3.85 11.14
N ALA A 74 -23.50 5.10 11.50
CA ALA A 74 -22.24 5.82 11.60
C ALA A 74 -22.29 6.83 12.75
N VAL A 75 -21.22 6.84 13.52
CA VAL A 75 -21.05 7.70 14.68
C VAL A 75 -19.63 8.24 14.73
N VAL A 76 -19.49 9.52 15.09
CA VAL A 76 -18.18 10.15 15.34
C VAL A 76 -18.24 10.81 16.73
N ASN A 77 -17.36 10.41 17.62
CA ASN A 77 -17.29 10.88 19.01
C ASN A 77 -18.67 10.84 19.72
N GLY A 78 -19.41 9.73 19.55
CA GLY A 78 -20.73 9.52 20.14
C GLY A 78 -21.88 10.28 19.47
N ASN A 79 -21.63 11.05 18.41
CA ASN A 79 -22.67 11.78 17.68
C ASN A 79 -23.00 11.08 16.35
N PRO A 80 -24.29 11.00 15.96
CA PRO A 80 -24.67 10.46 14.66
C PRO A 80 -23.98 11.19 13.51
N ALA A 81 -23.49 10.44 12.55
CA ALA A 81 -22.73 10.96 11.42
C ALA A 81 -23.11 10.26 10.11
N VAL A 82 -22.63 10.80 8.99
CA VAL A 82 -22.73 10.17 7.67
C VAL A 82 -21.31 9.90 7.17
N THR A 83 -21.02 8.65 6.84
CA THR A 83 -19.72 8.27 6.30
C THR A 83 -19.69 8.47 4.80
N LEU A 84 -18.69 9.21 4.31
CA LEU A 84 -18.39 9.41 2.90
C LEU A 84 -17.11 8.68 2.55
N SER A 85 -17.16 7.74 1.64
CA SER A 85 -15.98 7.12 1.04
C SER A 85 -15.67 7.78 -0.29
N ILE A 86 -14.46 8.33 -0.40
CA ILE A 86 -14.03 9.03 -1.61
C ILE A 86 -12.84 8.30 -2.21
N GLU A 87 -13.03 7.74 -3.39
CA GLU A 87 -12.00 7.01 -4.12
C GLU A 87 -11.43 7.84 -5.26
N LYS A 88 -10.10 7.76 -5.45
CA LYS A 88 -9.47 8.42 -6.58
C LYS A 88 -9.66 7.65 -7.87
N GLN A 89 -9.84 8.34 -8.97
CA GLN A 89 -9.82 7.74 -10.31
C GLN A 89 -8.40 7.28 -10.68
N THR A 90 -8.32 6.16 -11.41
CA THR A 90 -7.05 5.65 -11.94
C THR A 90 -6.33 6.71 -12.77
N GLY A 91 -5.03 6.86 -12.56
CA GLY A 91 -4.18 7.83 -13.26
C GLY A 91 -3.96 9.17 -12.52
N TYR A 92 -4.67 9.42 -11.43
CA TYR A 92 -4.41 10.60 -10.58
C TYR A 92 -3.51 10.26 -9.39
N SER A 93 -2.73 11.25 -8.94
CA SER A 93 -1.91 11.14 -7.73
C SER A 93 -2.79 11.15 -6.49
N THR A 94 -2.57 10.21 -5.55
CA THR A 94 -3.32 10.15 -4.29
C THR A 94 -3.11 11.43 -3.46
N GLY A 95 -1.86 11.89 -3.31
CA GLY A 95 -1.56 13.11 -2.56
C GLY A 95 -2.24 14.35 -3.14
N GLU A 96 -2.19 14.54 -4.47
CA GLU A 96 -2.84 15.68 -5.13
C GLU A 96 -4.37 15.65 -4.99
N VAL A 97 -4.99 14.47 -5.13
CA VAL A 97 -6.44 14.32 -4.94
C VAL A 97 -6.83 14.61 -3.51
N THR A 98 -6.08 14.05 -2.54
CA THR A 98 -6.31 14.31 -1.11
C THR A 98 -6.21 15.80 -0.78
N GLU A 99 -5.16 16.48 -1.23
CA GLU A 99 -5.00 17.93 -1.00
C GLU A 99 -6.19 18.73 -1.56
N ARG A 100 -6.65 18.38 -2.76
CA ARG A 100 -7.82 19.03 -3.38
C ARG A 100 -9.11 18.78 -2.58
N ILE A 101 -9.30 17.57 -2.03
CA ILE A 101 -10.46 17.22 -1.20
C ILE A 101 -10.42 18.01 0.11
N LEU A 102 -9.29 18.00 0.82
CA LEU A 102 -9.15 18.75 2.08
C LEU A 102 -9.38 20.24 1.89
N ASN A 103 -8.80 20.83 0.83
CA ASN A 103 -9.07 22.24 0.48
C ASN A 103 -10.55 22.51 0.17
N LYS A 104 -11.27 21.51 -0.36
CA LYS A 104 -12.70 21.62 -0.61
C LYS A 104 -13.52 21.51 0.67
N PHE A 105 -13.10 20.65 1.60
CA PHE A 105 -13.70 20.51 2.94
C PHE A 105 -13.60 21.85 3.69
N ASP A 106 -12.42 22.47 3.73
CA ASP A 106 -12.22 23.79 4.33
C ASP A 106 -13.15 24.86 3.73
N GLN A 107 -13.39 24.80 2.43
CA GLN A 107 -14.31 25.74 1.76
C GLN A 107 -15.75 25.50 2.15
N LEU A 108 -16.17 24.25 2.29
CA LEU A 108 -17.54 23.88 2.67
C LEU A 108 -17.83 24.25 4.12
N GLU A 109 -16.93 23.98 5.04
CA GLU A 109 -17.06 24.35 6.46
C GLU A 109 -17.09 25.88 6.66
N LYS A 110 -16.31 26.63 5.88
CA LYS A 110 -16.36 28.10 5.88
C LYS A 110 -17.67 28.65 5.29
N ALA A 111 -18.30 27.92 4.37
CA ALA A 111 -19.56 28.33 3.76
C ALA A 111 -20.77 28.00 4.65
N ASP A 112 -20.71 26.90 5.39
CA ASP A 112 -21.72 26.50 6.37
C ASP A 112 -21.05 26.12 7.70
N SER A 113 -21.23 26.96 8.70
CA SER A 113 -20.65 26.76 10.03
C SER A 113 -21.28 25.63 10.83
N ASN A 114 -22.38 25.03 10.35
CA ASN A 114 -23.01 23.87 10.98
C ASN A 114 -22.48 22.54 10.41
N LEU A 115 -21.72 22.60 9.33
CA LEU A 115 -21.09 21.42 8.72
C LEU A 115 -19.76 21.17 9.43
N ASN A 116 -19.59 19.94 9.93
CA ASN A 116 -18.35 19.46 10.52
C ASN A 116 -17.91 18.22 9.75
N LEU A 117 -16.74 18.28 9.09
CA LEU A 117 -16.19 17.21 8.25
C LEU A 117 -14.95 16.61 8.93
N THR A 118 -15.12 15.45 9.50
CA THR A 118 -14.01 14.73 10.16
C THR A 118 -13.42 13.67 9.24
N VAL A 119 -12.11 13.70 9.04
CA VAL A 119 -11.40 12.73 8.21
C VAL A 119 -10.98 11.55 9.07
N LEU A 120 -11.64 10.42 8.92
CA LEU A 120 -11.36 9.19 9.68
C LEU A 120 -10.19 8.40 9.09
N MET A 121 -10.05 8.39 7.75
CA MET A 121 -8.96 7.69 7.06
C MET A 121 -8.47 8.53 5.88
N ASN A 122 -7.16 8.78 5.83
CA ASN A 122 -6.53 9.57 4.79
C ASN A 122 -5.26 8.91 4.28
N GLN A 123 -5.36 8.25 3.13
CA GLN A 123 -4.20 7.62 2.50
C GLN A 123 -3.13 8.65 2.04
N GLY A 124 -3.49 9.90 1.81
CA GLY A 124 -2.55 10.96 1.42
C GLY A 124 -1.55 11.30 2.50
N VAL A 125 -1.93 11.22 3.77
CA VAL A 125 -1.03 11.47 4.91
C VAL A 125 0.15 10.50 4.89
N TYR A 126 -0.10 9.22 4.62
CA TYR A 126 0.97 8.21 4.53
C TYR A 126 1.93 8.52 3.38
N ILE A 127 1.39 8.91 2.23
CA ILE A 127 2.22 9.26 1.07
C ILE A 127 3.06 10.49 1.38
N ASP A 128 2.49 11.52 1.96
CA ASP A 128 3.21 12.74 2.33
C ASP A 128 4.28 12.47 3.38
N MET A 129 3.97 11.66 4.40
CA MET A 129 4.94 11.25 5.43
C MET A 129 6.13 10.53 4.80
N ILE A 130 5.89 9.56 3.92
CA ILE A 130 6.94 8.80 3.25
C ILE A 130 7.75 9.70 2.32
N VAL A 131 7.09 10.51 1.49
CA VAL A 131 7.76 11.46 0.59
C VAL A 131 8.64 12.42 1.38
N LYS A 132 8.12 12.97 2.47
CA LYS A 132 8.86 13.88 3.36
C LYS A 132 10.04 13.18 4.02
N SER A 133 9.85 11.97 4.53
CA SER A 133 10.91 11.14 5.14
C SER A 133 12.01 10.82 4.13
N VAL A 134 11.65 10.35 2.93
CA VAL A 134 12.64 10.04 1.87
C VAL A 134 13.38 11.31 1.45
N MET A 135 12.69 12.43 1.25
CA MET A 135 13.31 13.70 0.90
C MET A 135 14.26 14.19 1.99
N GLN A 136 13.87 14.09 3.25
CA GLN A 136 14.70 14.44 4.39
C GLN A 136 15.94 13.54 4.47
N ASN A 137 15.78 12.23 4.33
CA ASN A 137 16.89 11.27 4.32
C ASN A 137 17.84 11.52 3.14
N MET A 138 17.31 11.88 1.98
CA MET A 138 18.07 12.25 0.79
C MET A 138 18.95 13.48 1.03
N ILE A 139 18.39 14.51 1.67
CA ILE A 139 19.11 15.74 2.03
C ILE A 139 20.20 15.43 3.07
N TRP A 140 19.87 14.70 4.13
CA TRP A 140 20.84 14.32 5.16
C TRP A 140 21.94 13.41 4.61
N GLY A 141 21.60 12.47 3.73
CA GLY A 141 22.58 11.62 3.03
C GLY A 141 23.53 12.44 2.15
N ALA A 142 23.00 13.40 1.39
CA ALA A 142 23.82 14.30 0.58
C ALA A 142 24.75 15.19 1.45
N ILE A 143 24.24 15.76 2.55
CA ILE A 143 25.03 16.55 3.49
C ILE A 143 26.15 15.71 4.10
N LEU A 144 25.83 14.50 4.58
CA LEU A 144 26.81 13.59 5.17
C LEU A 144 27.89 13.21 4.15
N ALA A 145 27.49 12.90 2.91
CA ALA A 145 28.42 12.61 1.82
C ALA A 145 29.38 13.80 1.58
N ILE A 146 28.87 15.02 1.53
CA ILE A 146 29.68 16.24 1.37
C ILE A 146 30.64 16.43 2.55
N ILE A 147 30.21 16.20 3.78
CA ILE A 147 31.06 16.27 4.98
C ILE A 147 32.20 15.25 4.89
N VAL A 148 31.87 14.00 4.58
CA VAL A 148 32.87 12.92 4.42
C VAL A 148 33.85 13.27 3.31
N LEU A 149 33.38 13.74 2.16
CA LEU A 149 34.21 14.18 1.06
C LEU A 149 35.14 15.33 1.45
N LEU A 150 34.64 16.32 2.20
CA LEU A 150 35.45 17.42 2.70
C LEU A 150 36.58 16.92 3.61
N LEU A 151 36.26 15.93 4.46
CA LEU A 151 37.25 15.32 5.36
C LEU A 151 38.35 14.56 4.60
N PHE A 152 37.98 13.83 3.51
CA PHE A 152 38.92 13.00 2.74
C PHE A 152 39.67 13.80 1.67
N LEU A 153 38.99 14.62 0.88
CA LEU A 153 39.60 15.43 -0.19
C LEU A 153 40.35 16.65 0.34
N LYS A 154 40.06 17.10 1.57
CA LYS A 154 40.77 18.18 2.26
C LYS A 154 40.78 19.53 1.53
N ASP A 155 40.13 19.64 0.40
CA ASP A 155 40.01 20.85 -0.38
C ASP A 155 38.54 21.11 -0.70
N ILE A 156 38.08 22.30 -0.38
CA ILE A 156 36.71 22.75 -0.60
C ILE A 156 36.35 22.77 -2.09
N LYS A 157 37.32 22.99 -2.98
CA LYS A 157 37.07 23.15 -4.42
C LYS A 157 36.62 21.87 -5.11
N PRO A 158 37.34 20.70 -4.96
CA PRO A 158 36.82 19.45 -5.46
C PRO A 158 35.48 19.07 -4.84
N THR A 159 35.31 19.32 -3.53
CA THR A 159 34.07 19.02 -2.82
C THR A 159 32.87 19.78 -3.39
N ILE A 160 33.02 21.09 -3.73
CA ILE A 160 31.96 21.87 -4.38
C ILE A 160 31.59 21.27 -5.74
N VAL A 161 32.55 20.83 -6.54
CA VAL A 161 32.27 20.22 -7.85
C VAL A 161 31.37 19.00 -7.68
N ILE A 162 31.70 18.11 -6.72
CA ILE A 162 30.90 16.91 -6.44
C ILE A 162 29.57 17.29 -5.83
N ALA A 163 29.52 18.26 -4.90
CA ALA A 163 28.29 18.75 -4.30
C ALA A 163 27.29 19.31 -5.35
N CYS A 164 27.79 19.92 -6.42
CA CYS A 164 26.95 20.34 -7.55
C CYS A 164 26.57 19.17 -8.49
N ALA A 165 27.41 18.14 -8.60
CA ALA A 165 27.13 16.99 -9.43
C ALA A 165 25.99 16.11 -8.89
N ILE A 166 25.85 16.03 -7.57
CA ILE A 166 24.78 15.24 -6.91
C ILE A 166 23.38 15.71 -7.37
N PRO A 167 22.95 16.96 -7.13
CA PRO A 167 21.61 17.41 -7.52
C PRO A 167 21.41 17.35 -9.04
N LEU A 168 22.45 17.64 -9.84
CA LEU A 168 22.36 17.57 -11.29
C LEU A 168 22.10 16.13 -11.77
N SER A 169 22.73 15.14 -11.16
CA SER A 169 22.50 13.72 -11.48
C SER A 169 21.11 13.28 -11.07
N VAL A 170 20.64 13.69 -9.89
CA VAL A 170 19.28 13.38 -9.41
C VAL A 170 18.22 13.96 -10.34
N VAL A 171 18.32 15.25 -10.69
CA VAL A 171 17.38 15.89 -11.63
C VAL A 171 17.41 15.18 -12.99
N SER A 172 18.61 14.81 -13.49
CA SER A 172 18.73 14.07 -14.75
C SER A 172 18.06 12.69 -14.67
N ALA A 173 18.17 11.99 -13.53
CA ALA A 173 17.50 10.70 -13.32
C ALA A 173 15.97 10.87 -13.30
N VAL A 174 15.45 11.89 -12.61
CA VAL A 174 14.01 12.20 -12.57
C VAL A 174 13.48 12.53 -13.98
N VAL A 175 14.24 13.25 -14.77
CA VAL A 175 13.89 13.53 -16.18
C VAL A 175 13.81 12.22 -16.99
N LEU A 176 14.75 11.28 -16.80
CA LEU A 176 14.70 9.98 -17.47
C LEU A 176 13.47 9.16 -17.01
N MET A 177 13.16 9.17 -15.72
CA MET A 177 11.95 8.54 -15.18
C MET A 177 10.68 9.11 -15.82
N TYR A 178 10.60 10.43 -15.96
CA TYR A 178 9.47 11.10 -16.60
C TYR A 178 9.26 10.63 -18.05
N PHE A 179 10.32 10.57 -18.86
CA PHE A 179 10.23 10.12 -20.26
C PHE A 179 9.89 8.63 -20.41
N THR A 180 10.16 7.82 -19.41
CA THR A 180 9.87 6.38 -19.42
C THR A 180 8.55 6.02 -18.71
N GLY A 181 7.83 7.03 -18.19
CA GLY A 181 6.53 6.82 -17.55
C GLY A 181 6.61 6.22 -16.14
N ILE A 182 7.79 6.19 -15.51
CA ILE A 182 7.92 5.75 -14.12
C ILE A 182 7.38 6.85 -13.21
N THR A 183 6.39 6.48 -12.39
CA THR A 183 5.80 7.39 -11.42
C THR A 183 6.68 7.54 -10.19
N MET A 184 6.62 8.72 -9.55
CA MET A 184 7.24 8.91 -8.24
C MET A 184 6.37 8.24 -7.16
N ASN A 185 6.73 7.04 -6.79
CA ASN A 185 6.11 6.26 -5.73
C ASN A 185 7.17 5.89 -4.67
N ILE A 186 6.73 5.26 -3.57
CA ILE A 186 7.61 4.85 -2.46
C ILE A 186 8.79 4.02 -2.95
N ILE A 187 8.55 3.10 -3.87
CA ILE A 187 9.55 2.15 -4.37
C ILE A 187 10.55 2.88 -5.29
N SER A 188 10.08 3.70 -6.22
CA SER A 188 10.96 4.48 -7.10
C SER A 188 11.77 5.52 -6.32
N MET A 189 11.18 6.17 -5.32
CA MET A 189 11.89 7.10 -4.44
C MET A 189 12.95 6.40 -3.59
N SER A 190 12.68 5.18 -3.11
CA SER A 190 13.68 4.35 -2.44
C SER A 190 14.83 3.98 -3.37
N GLY A 191 14.52 3.68 -4.65
CA GLY A 191 15.53 3.49 -5.69
C GLY A 191 16.40 4.72 -5.93
N LEU A 192 15.78 5.90 -5.94
CA LEU A 192 16.49 7.17 -6.06
C LEU A 192 17.42 7.42 -4.86
N LEU A 193 16.94 7.15 -3.64
CA LEU A 193 17.73 7.27 -2.40
C LEU A 193 18.95 6.34 -2.42
N LEU A 194 18.76 5.06 -2.78
CA LEU A 194 19.86 4.11 -2.95
C LEU A 194 20.82 4.56 -4.04
N GLY A 195 20.28 5.05 -5.16
CA GLY A 195 21.06 5.57 -6.26
C GLY A 195 21.96 6.74 -5.85
N ILE A 196 21.49 7.65 -5.02
CA ILE A 196 22.27 8.80 -4.53
C ILE A 196 23.54 8.33 -3.79
N GLY A 197 23.46 7.28 -2.99
CA GLY A 197 24.65 6.73 -2.32
C GLY A 197 25.72 6.27 -3.32
N MET A 198 25.33 5.80 -4.50
CA MET A 198 26.22 5.33 -5.58
C MET A 198 26.62 6.41 -6.58
N LEU A 199 25.86 7.54 -6.64
CA LEU A 199 26.10 8.66 -7.55
C LEU A 199 27.48 9.30 -7.36
N VAL A 200 27.91 9.37 -6.10
CA VAL A 200 29.09 10.13 -5.69
C VAL A 200 30.37 9.45 -6.15
N ASP A 201 30.39 8.11 -6.24
CA ASP A 201 31.56 7.32 -6.53
C ASP A 201 32.18 7.65 -7.90
N ASN A 202 31.38 7.71 -8.94
CA ASN A 202 31.87 8.05 -10.29
C ASN A 202 32.52 9.43 -10.32
N SER A 203 31.89 10.40 -9.66
CA SER A 203 32.39 11.77 -9.60
C SER A 203 33.67 11.90 -8.78
N ILE A 204 33.80 11.13 -7.67
CA ILE A 204 35.01 11.09 -6.84
C ILE A 204 36.19 10.58 -7.63
N VAL A 205 36.04 9.45 -8.33
CA VAL A 205 37.14 8.84 -9.09
C VAL A 205 37.63 9.79 -10.19
N VAL A 206 36.71 10.47 -10.88
CA VAL A 206 37.09 11.44 -11.92
C VAL A 206 37.82 12.65 -11.33
N ILE A 207 37.28 13.25 -10.28
CA ILE A 207 37.86 14.47 -9.69
C ILE A 207 39.22 14.18 -9.03
N GLU A 208 39.36 13.03 -8.38
CA GLU A 208 40.60 12.62 -7.74
C GLU A 208 41.71 12.41 -8.78
N ASN A 209 41.40 11.73 -9.90
CA ASN A 209 42.39 11.52 -10.96
C ASN A 209 42.79 12.84 -11.64
N ILE A 210 41.85 13.77 -11.86
CA ILE A 210 42.13 15.12 -12.35
C ILE A 210 43.01 15.87 -11.34
N TYR A 211 42.72 15.77 -10.05
CA TYR A 211 43.45 16.41 -8.97
C TYR A 211 44.88 15.84 -8.90
N ARG A 212 45.07 14.52 -9.01
CA ARG A 212 46.38 13.85 -9.07
C ARG A 212 47.22 14.36 -10.21
N LEU A 213 46.71 14.34 -11.47
CA LEU A 213 47.44 14.85 -12.63
C LEU A 213 47.76 16.33 -12.51
N ARG A 214 46.91 17.11 -11.84
CA ARG A 214 47.20 18.52 -11.55
C ARG A 214 48.41 18.68 -10.63
N HIS A 215 48.55 17.83 -9.62
CA HIS A 215 49.73 17.78 -8.74
C HIS A 215 50.99 17.31 -9.46
N GLU A 216 50.88 16.44 -10.45
CA GLU A 216 51.98 15.99 -11.30
C GLU A 216 52.46 17.09 -12.27
N GLY A 217 51.88 18.31 -12.24
CA GLY A 217 52.32 19.48 -12.99
C GLY A 217 51.61 19.69 -14.35
N TYR A 218 50.58 18.90 -14.65
CA TYR A 218 49.81 19.11 -15.90
C TYR A 218 49.01 20.41 -15.84
N SER A 219 48.84 21.06 -16.99
CA SER A 219 47.94 22.22 -17.08
C SER A 219 46.52 21.78 -16.81
N ILE A 220 45.71 22.65 -16.20
CA ILE A 220 44.34 22.29 -15.71
C ILE A 220 43.47 21.70 -16.83
N ARG A 221 43.52 22.22 -18.05
CA ARG A 221 42.75 21.67 -19.17
C ARG A 221 43.24 20.27 -19.58
N LYS A 222 44.57 20.05 -19.60
CA LYS A 222 45.14 18.72 -19.90
C LYS A 222 44.80 17.74 -18.77
N ALA A 223 44.92 18.15 -17.53
CA ALA A 223 44.56 17.35 -16.35
C ALA A 223 43.08 16.93 -16.38
N ALA A 224 42.17 17.85 -16.73
CA ALA A 224 40.74 17.55 -16.84
C ALA A 224 40.44 16.52 -17.94
N VAL A 225 40.96 16.72 -19.14
CA VAL A 225 40.70 15.84 -20.28
C VAL A 225 41.38 14.46 -20.09
N GLN A 226 42.67 14.45 -19.76
CA GLN A 226 43.42 13.21 -19.61
C GLN A 226 43.00 12.46 -18.34
N GLY A 227 42.72 13.18 -17.23
CA GLY A 227 42.30 12.60 -15.99
C GLY A 227 40.94 11.91 -16.11
N ALA A 228 39.98 12.54 -16.76
CA ALA A 228 38.69 11.90 -17.05
C ALA A 228 38.90 10.72 -18.03
N GLY A 229 39.66 10.91 -19.12
CA GLY A 229 39.89 9.87 -20.12
C GLY A 229 40.52 8.59 -19.57
N GLN A 230 41.49 8.71 -18.64
CA GLN A 230 42.16 7.56 -18.03
C GLN A 230 41.19 6.66 -17.23
N VAL A 231 40.18 7.22 -16.60
CA VAL A 231 39.26 6.47 -15.76
C VAL A 231 37.92 6.13 -16.41
N THR A 232 37.65 6.70 -17.61
CA THR A 232 36.37 6.53 -18.32
C THR A 232 36.01 5.07 -18.53
N GLY A 233 36.96 4.25 -19.02
CA GLY A 233 36.70 2.83 -19.27
C GLY A 233 36.36 2.05 -18.00
N ALA A 234 37.06 2.33 -16.89
CA ALA A 234 36.81 1.69 -15.60
C ALA A 234 35.43 2.09 -15.02
N ILE A 235 35.07 3.37 -15.12
CA ILE A 235 33.80 3.90 -14.59
C ILE A 235 32.62 3.35 -15.42
N ILE A 236 32.73 3.32 -16.76
CA ILE A 236 31.71 2.73 -17.63
C ILE A 236 31.52 1.25 -17.29
N ALA A 237 32.61 0.48 -17.19
CA ALA A 237 32.53 -0.93 -16.86
C ALA A 237 31.92 -1.18 -15.49
N SER A 238 32.31 -0.42 -14.46
CA SER A 238 31.74 -0.49 -13.11
C SER A 238 30.25 -0.17 -13.11
N THR A 239 29.84 0.94 -13.74
CA THR A 239 28.44 1.35 -13.82
C THR A 239 27.60 0.29 -14.55
N LEU A 240 28.10 -0.22 -15.68
CA LEU A 240 27.39 -1.25 -16.45
C LEU A 240 27.26 -2.55 -15.65
N THR A 241 28.29 -2.95 -14.92
CA THR A 241 28.25 -4.13 -14.05
C THR A 241 27.19 -3.94 -12.95
N THR A 242 27.15 -2.77 -12.31
CA THR A 242 26.14 -2.48 -11.27
C THR A 242 24.72 -2.50 -11.85
N VAL A 243 24.49 -1.89 -13.01
CA VAL A 243 23.18 -1.92 -13.68
C VAL A 243 22.79 -3.36 -14.05
N SER A 244 23.75 -4.18 -14.49
CA SER A 244 23.50 -5.58 -14.84
C SER A 244 23.05 -6.45 -13.65
N VAL A 245 23.41 -6.09 -12.42
CA VAL A 245 22.95 -6.79 -11.20
C VAL A 245 21.43 -6.59 -10.99
N TYR A 246 20.89 -5.44 -11.38
CA TYR A 246 19.46 -5.14 -11.28
C TYR A 246 18.65 -5.60 -12.50
N ALA A 247 19.30 -5.86 -13.63
CA ALA A 247 18.63 -6.27 -14.86
C ALA A 247 17.75 -7.54 -14.72
N PRO A 248 18.10 -8.58 -13.96
CA PRO A 248 17.25 -9.75 -13.78
C PRO A 248 15.87 -9.44 -13.21
N ILE A 249 15.73 -8.37 -12.42
CA ILE A 249 14.44 -7.95 -11.83
C ILE A 249 13.40 -7.62 -12.93
N ILE A 250 13.83 -7.12 -14.07
CA ILE A 250 12.95 -6.78 -15.20
C ILE A 250 12.30 -8.03 -15.80
N PHE A 251 12.95 -9.18 -15.65
CA PHE A 251 12.48 -10.47 -16.19
C PHE A 251 11.70 -11.32 -15.16
N THR A 252 11.53 -10.82 -13.93
CA THR A 252 10.69 -11.48 -12.93
C THR A 252 9.21 -11.37 -13.32
N GLU A 253 8.37 -12.25 -12.77
CA GLU A 253 6.93 -12.30 -13.02
C GLU A 253 6.15 -12.06 -11.72
N GLY A 254 4.85 -11.77 -11.84
CA GLY A 254 3.95 -11.62 -10.71
C GLY A 254 4.15 -10.31 -9.92
N ILE A 255 3.80 -10.34 -8.65
CA ILE A 255 3.83 -9.20 -7.72
C ILE A 255 5.25 -8.66 -7.55
N THR A 256 6.26 -9.54 -7.52
CA THR A 256 7.67 -9.16 -7.42
C THR A 256 8.09 -8.21 -8.55
N ARG A 257 7.66 -8.48 -9.77
CA ARG A 257 7.92 -7.57 -10.89
C ARG A 257 7.27 -6.21 -10.67
N GLN A 258 6.00 -6.21 -10.29
CA GLN A 258 5.22 -4.98 -10.11
C GLN A 258 5.82 -4.07 -9.03
N LEU A 259 6.36 -4.66 -7.96
CA LEU A 259 6.98 -3.91 -6.87
C LEU A 259 8.40 -3.45 -7.20
N PHE A 260 9.24 -4.30 -7.79
CA PHE A 260 10.68 -4.03 -7.86
C PHE A 260 11.18 -3.52 -9.22
N VAL A 261 10.38 -3.53 -10.29
CA VAL A 261 10.82 -3.01 -11.59
C VAL A 261 11.08 -1.52 -11.53
N ASP A 262 10.20 -0.74 -10.88
CA ASP A 262 10.38 0.69 -10.73
C ASP A 262 11.65 1.02 -9.92
N LEU A 263 11.95 0.25 -8.88
CA LEU A 263 13.19 0.35 -8.10
C LEU A 263 14.42 0.13 -9.00
N ALA A 264 14.45 -0.99 -9.72
CA ALA A 264 15.58 -1.38 -10.55
C ALA A 264 15.86 -0.37 -11.67
N LEU A 265 14.80 0.08 -12.35
CA LEU A 265 14.92 1.08 -13.41
C LEU A 265 15.35 2.44 -12.87
N THR A 266 14.83 2.86 -11.71
CA THR A 266 15.23 4.12 -11.07
C THR A 266 16.70 4.11 -10.69
N ILE A 267 17.21 3.01 -10.11
CA ILE A 267 18.64 2.85 -9.81
C ILE A 267 19.46 2.91 -11.11
N ALA A 268 19.03 2.20 -12.15
CA ALA A 268 19.73 2.20 -13.43
C ALA A 268 19.80 3.60 -14.05
N TYR A 269 18.70 4.35 -14.07
CA TYR A 269 18.67 5.72 -14.58
C TYR A 269 19.52 6.67 -13.75
N THR A 270 19.51 6.52 -12.43
CA THR A 270 20.34 7.30 -11.52
C THR A 270 21.82 7.06 -11.79
N LEU A 271 22.24 5.80 -11.98
CA LEU A 271 23.62 5.45 -12.30
C LEU A 271 24.05 5.94 -13.69
N ILE A 272 23.18 5.82 -14.70
CA ILE A 272 23.45 6.33 -16.06
C ILE A 272 23.56 7.86 -16.04
N ALA A 273 22.65 8.55 -15.35
CA ALA A 273 22.71 9.99 -15.18
C ALA A 273 24.02 10.43 -14.50
N SER A 274 24.41 9.72 -13.42
CA SER A 274 25.68 9.93 -12.74
C SER A 274 26.89 9.77 -13.67
N LEU A 275 26.90 8.71 -14.45
CA LEU A 275 27.97 8.45 -15.41
C LEU A 275 28.13 9.61 -16.39
N VAL A 276 27.03 10.08 -16.98
CA VAL A 276 27.04 11.21 -17.92
C VAL A 276 27.54 12.48 -17.22
N VAL A 277 27.04 12.79 -16.03
CA VAL A 277 27.46 13.97 -15.25
C VAL A 277 28.94 13.88 -14.85
N ALA A 278 29.40 12.70 -14.41
CA ALA A 278 30.79 12.49 -14.01
C ALA A 278 31.79 12.63 -15.18
N LEU A 279 31.39 12.24 -16.40
CA LEU A 279 32.25 12.32 -17.58
C LEU A 279 32.14 13.65 -18.33
N THR A 280 31.14 14.48 -18.07
CA THR A 280 30.90 15.76 -18.76
C THR A 280 31.02 16.96 -17.82
N PHE A 281 30.11 17.06 -16.85
CA PHE A 281 30.02 18.19 -15.94
C PHE A 281 31.22 18.27 -15.00
N VAL A 282 31.64 17.15 -14.40
CA VAL A 282 32.72 17.14 -13.40
C VAL A 282 34.05 17.60 -14.02
N PRO A 283 34.53 17.09 -15.19
CA PRO A 283 35.74 17.62 -15.81
C PRO A 283 35.64 19.07 -16.22
N ALA A 284 34.48 19.51 -16.75
CA ALA A 284 34.24 20.89 -17.12
C ALA A 284 34.38 21.82 -15.92
N MET A 285 33.68 21.54 -14.82
CA MET A 285 33.75 22.32 -13.58
C MET A 285 35.13 22.27 -12.93
N ALA A 286 35.78 21.09 -12.92
CA ALA A 286 37.14 20.93 -12.42
C ALA A 286 38.13 21.85 -13.16
N SER A 287 37.98 21.99 -14.48
CA SER A 287 38.82 22.87 -15.31
C SER A 287 38.77 24.34 -14.93
N VAL A 288 37.65 24.78 -14.33
CA VAL A 288 37.43 26.16 -13.88
C VAL A 288 37.88 26.31 -12.42
N THR A 289 37.53 25.36 -11.57
CA THR A 289 37.61 25.48 -10.10
C THR A 289 39.02 25.15 -9.57
N LEU A 290 39.74 24.19 -10.18
CA LEU A 290 41.04 23.71 -9.72
C LEU A 290 42.25 24.49 -10.26
N LYS A 291 42.10 25.78 -10.55
CA LYS A 291 43.20 26.62 -11.08
C LYS A 291 44.39 26.77 -10.12
N LYS A 292 44.12 26.81 -8.82
CA LYS A 292 45.13 26.91 -7.75
C LYS A 292 44.85 25.81 -6.73
N THR A 293 45.68 24.81 -6.62
CA THR A 293 45.64 23.75 -5.62
C THR A 293 46.82 23.89 -4.68
N LYS A 294 46.62 23.76 -3.37
CA LYS A 294 47.66 23.68 -2.36
C LYS A 294 47.67 22.26 -1.81
N GLU A 295 48.86 21.71 -1.62
CA GLU A 295 49.03 20.44 -0.89
C GLU A 295 48.67 20.64 0.57
N ILE A 296 47.61 20.04 1.05
CA ILE A 296 47.20 20.09 2.45
C ILE A 296 47.55 18.72 3.06
N ARG A 297 48.57 18.68 3.94
CA ARG A 297 48.93 17.49 4.67
C ARG A 297 48.16 17.41 5.98
N HIS A 298 47.53 16.27 6.24
CA HIS A 298 46.88 15.98 7.51
C HIS A 298 47.57 14.81 8.21
N PRO A 299 48.29 15.03 9.32
CA PRO A 299 49.07 13.99 10.01
C PRO A 299 48.20 12.82 10.47
N TRP A 300 46.93 13.06 10.81
CA TRP A 300 45.98 12.02 11.16
C TRP A 300 45.69 11.04 10.02
N PHE A 301 45.47 11.55 8.82
CA PHE A 301 45.16 10.71 7.66
C PHE A 301 46.41 9.91 7.20
N ASP A 302 47.58 10.53 7.27
CA ASP A 302 48.84 9.84 6.97
C ASP A 302 49.10 8.71 7.96
N ALA A 303 48.86 8.94 9.27
CA ALA A 303 48.95 7.90 10.29
C ALA A 303 47.97 6.74 10.05
N MET A 304 46.72 7.04 9.64
CA MET A 304 45.73 6.03 9.30
C MET A 304 46.13 5.23 8.05
N ARG A 305 46.62 5.90 7.00
CA ARG A 305 47.15 5.24 5.80
C ARG A 305 48.32 4.32 6.13
N ASP A 306 49.25 4.75 6.95
CA ASP A 306 50.41 3.95 7.36
C ASP A 306 50.00 2.78 8.27
N ALA A 307 48.99 2.94 9.10
CA ALA A 307 48.40 1.85 9.88
C ALA A 307 47.74 0.80 8.97
N TYR A 308 46.94 1.25 7.98
CA TYR A 308 46.35 0.38 6.97
C TYR A 308 47.42 -0.36 6.16
N GLY A 309 48.48 0.33 5.74
CA GLY A 309 49.58 -0.28 5.02
C GLY A 309 50.26 -1.42 5.83
N ARG A 310 50.46 -1.24 7.12
CA ARG A 310 50.99 -2.29 8.04
C ARG A 310 50.01 -3.46 8.16
N PHE A 311 48.73 -3.18 8.34
CA PHE A 311 47.67 -4.19 8.39
C PHE A 311 47.63 -5.02 7.07
N LEU A 312 47.62 -4.34 5.93
CA LEU A 312 47.61 -4.98 4.61
C LEU A 312 48.85 -5.85 4.39
N ALA A 313 50.03 -5.37 4.78
CA ALA A 313 51.26 -6.16 4.74
C ALA A 313 51.18 -7.43 5.59
N GLY A 314 50.52 -7.34 6.75
CA GLY A 314 50.21 -8.49 7.62
C GLY A 314 49.26 -9.49 6.95
N CYS A 315 48.18 -9.00 6.36
CA CYS A 315 47.22 -9.84 5.62
C CYS A 315 47.91 -10.55 4.43
N LEU A 316 48.76 -9.85 3.70
CA LEU A 316 49.48 -10.42 2.56
C LEU A 316 50.54 -11.44 3.00
N ARG A 317 51.12 -11.30 4.20
CA ARG A 317 52.04 -12.27 4.79
C ARG A 317 51.33 -13.55 5.21
N PHE A 318 50.11 -13.45 5.74
CA PHE A 318 49.35 -14.56 6.31
C PHE A 318 48.10 -14.88 5.45
N LYS A 319 48.22 -14.87 4.12
CA LYS A 319 47.13 -15.12 3.15
C LYS A 319 46.18 -16.28 3.50
N PRO A 320 46.68 -17.51 3.86
CA PRO A 320 45.79 -18.62 4.15
C PRO A 320 44.93 -18.38 5.39
N ILE A 321 45.49 -17.70 6.42
CA ILE A 321 44.74 -17.37 7.64
C ILE A 321 43.61 -16.40 7.33
N VAL A 322 43.88 -15.36 6.52
CA VAL A 322 42.87 -14.39 6.12
C VAL A 322 41.74 -15.07 5.32
N PHE A 323 42.09 -16.01 4.43
CA PHE A 323 41.10 -16.77 3.67
C PHE A 323 40.23 -17.67 4.58
N ILE A 324 40.86 -18.38 5.54
CA ILE A 324 40.13 -19.23 6.51
C ILE A 324 39.20 -18.38 7.37
N VAL A 325 39.66 -17.22 7.87
CA VAL A 325 38.81 -16.31 8.65
C VAL A 325 37.62 -15.82 7.83
N ALA A 326 37.84 -15.44 6.57
CA ALA A 326 36.75 -15.01 5.69
C ALA A 326 35.71 -16.12 5.46
N VAL A 327 36.16 -17.36 5.22
CA VAL A 327 35.25 -18.52 5.05
C VAL A 327 34.51 -18.84 6.34
N VAL A 328 35.16 -18.79 7.49
CA VAL A 328 34.53 -19.04 8.81
C VAL A 328 33.48 -17.96 9.12
N LEU A 329 33.78 -16.69 8.85
CA LEU A 329 32.83 -15.60 9.00
C LEU A 329 31.62 -15.77 8.06
N LEU A 330 31.85 -16.14 6.81
CA LEU A 330 30.78 -16.38 5.86
C LEU A 330 29.89 -17.57 6.28
N ALA A 331 30.51 -18.70 6.65
CA ALA A 331 29.76 -19.86 7.12
C ALA A 331 29.02 -19.60 8.43
N GLY A 332 29.66 -18.87 9.36
CA GLY A 332 29.05 -18.47 10.63
C GLY A 332 27.85 -17.54 10.43
N SER A 333 27.98 -16.53 9.55
CA SER A 333 26.88 -15.61 9.24
C SER A 333 25.72 -16.33 8.55
N ALA A 334 26.00 -17.24 7.62
CA ALA A 334 24.99 -18.06 6.98
C ALA A 334 24.24 -18.96 7.98
N ALA A 335 24.99 -19.61 8.89
CA ALA A 335 24.39 -20.46 9.92
C ALA A 335 23.51 -19.66 10.90
N LEU A 336 23.95 -18.46 11.30
CA LEU A 336 23.18 -17.55 12.15
C LEU A 336 21.92 -17.03 11.43
N SER A 337 22.02 -16.70 10.16
CA SER A 337 20.87 -16.25 9.36
C SER A 337 19.81 -17.35 9.24
N LEU A 338 20.24 -18.58 8.94
CA LEU A 338 19.35 -19.74 8.84
C LEU A 338 18.70 -20.11 10.18
N SER A 339 19.38 -19.87 11.30
CA SER A 339 18.87 -20.22 12.64
C SER A 339 17.80 -19.24 13.16
N LYS A 340 17.76 -18.00 12.65
CA LYS A 340 16.79 -16.98 13.08
C LYS A 340 15.49 -16.99 12.27
N GLY A 341 15.43 -17.79 11.19
CA GLY A 341 14.32 -17.73 10.24
C GLY A 341 14.41 -16.48 9.33
N MET A 342 13.58 -16.46 8.32
CA MET A 342 13.45 -15.31 7.41
C MET A 342 12.06 -14.73 7.57
N ASN A 343 11.94 -13.55 8.14
CA ASN A 343 10.73 -12.75 8.03
C ASN A 343 10.73 -12.07 6.65
N PHE A 344 9.66 -12.26 5.91
CA PHE A 344 9.60 -11.76 4.53
C PHE A 344 9.43 -10.23 4.50
N MET A 345 8.69 -9.68 5.44
CA MET A 345 8.50 -8.25 5.64
C MET A 345 8.16 -7.96 7.09
N ASP A 346 8.92 -7.08 7.70
CA ASP A 346 8.61 -6.45 8.98
C ASP A 346 8.36 -4.98 8.66
N MET A 347 7.09 -4.62 8.44
CA MET A 347 6.69 -3.27 8.09
C MET A 347 5.74 -2.72 9.14
N ASP A 348 6.24 -2.53 10.34
CA ASP A 348 5.53 -1.73 11.34
C ASP A 348 5.65 -0.25 10.96
N MET A 349 4.64 0.26 10.27
CA MET A 349 4.49 1.70 10.10
C MET A 349 3.61 2.21 11.23
N GLU A 350 4.20 2.86 12.20
CA GLU A 350 3.47 3.59 13.23
C GLU A 350 2.70 4.74 12.56
N THR A 351 1.40 4.68 12.66
CA THR A 351 0.48 5.71 12.19
C THR A 351 -0.36 6.17 13.38
N ASN A 352 -0.85 7.39 13.35
CA ASN A 352 -1.72 7.90 14.42
C ASN A 352 -3.15 7.35 14.36
N GLN A 353 -3.33 6.13 13.80
CA GLN A 353 -4.63 5.51 13.59
C GLN A 353 -4.59 4.04 14.02
N ILE A 354 -5.61 3.62 14.75
CA ILE A 354 -5.87 2.23 15.11
C ILE A 354 -7.19 1.84 14.47
N SER A 355 -7.21 0.70 13.78
CA SER A 355 -8.43 0.09 13.27
C SER A 355 -8.95 -0.91 14.29
N VAL A 356 -10.18 -0.73 14.75
CA VAL A 356 -10.85 -1.63 15.68
C VAL A 356 -12.01 -2.28 14.96
N SER A 357 -12.08 -3.61 14.99
CA SER A 357 -13.20 -4.37 14.45
C SER A 357 -13.96 -5.01 15.61
N ILE A 358 -15.30 -4.89 15.57
CA ILE A 358 -16.22 -5.49 16.56
C ILE A 358 -17.09 -6.47 15.80
N ALA A 359 -17.06 -7.73 16.18
CA ALA A 359 -17.80 -8.82 15.55
C ALA A 359 -18.51 -9.68 16.60
N ALA A 360 -19.38 -10.57 16.15
CA ALA A 360 -19.95 -11.59 17.02
C ALA A 360 -18.85 -12.53 17.53
N LYS A 361 -19.02 -13.09 18.74
CA LYS A 361 -18.18 -14.20 19.19
C LYS A 361 -18.39 -15.41 18.31
N GLU A 362 -17.37 -16.24 18.27
CA GLU A 362 -17.34 -17.48 17.51
C GLU A 362 -18.60 -18.32 17.70
N GLY A 363 -19.29 -18.64 16.58
CA GLY A 363 -20.54 -19.40 16.58
C GLY A 363 -21.81 -18.61 16.97
N GLU A 364 -21.71 -17.32 17.17
CA GLU A 364 -22.84 -16.42 17.43
C GLU A 364 -23.02 -15.45 16.25
N ASN A 365 -24.25 -14.96 16.07
CA ASN A 365 -24.55 -13.90 15.10
C ASN A 365 -25.15 -12.73 15.87
N LEU A 366 -24.62 -11.55 15.66
CA LEU A 366 -25.21 -10.30 16.19
C LEU A 366 -26.11 -9.66 15.13
N THR A 367 -27.28 -9.24 15.56
CA THR A 367 -28.15 -8.42 14.74
C THR A 367 -27.58 -7.02 14.56
N PHE A 368 -28.09 -6.26 13.61
CA PHE A 368 -27.66 -4.87 13.37
C PHE A 368 -27.78 -4.00 14.62
N ASP A 369 -28.89 -4.15 15.37
CA ASP A 369 -29.11 -3.40 16.61
C ASP A 369 -28.13 -3.82 17.72
N GLU A 370 -27.82 -5.11 17.85
CA GLU A 370 -26.83 -5.61 18.81
C GLU A 370 -25.41 -5.13 18.48
N LEU A 371 -25.05 -5.08 17.19
CA LEU A 371 -23.78 -4.52 16.72
C LEU A 371 -23.69 -3.01 17.02
N LYS A 372 -24.78 -2.28 16.85
CA LYS A 372 -24.89 -0.86 17.18
C LYS A 372 -24.71 -0.62 18.67
N ASP A 373 -25.38 -1.43 19.50
CA ASP A 373 -25.26 -1.34 20.95
C ASP A 373 -23.86 -1.70 21.43
N ALA A 374 -23.26 -2.74 20.89
CA ALA A 374 -21.86 -3.12 21.14
C ALA A 374 -20.88 -2.00 20.74
N SER A 375 -21.11 -1.36 19.58
CA SER A 375 -20.30 -0.23 19.13
C SER A 375 -20.37 0.94 20.12
N ASN A 376 -21.57 1.31 20.57
CA ASN A 376 -21.75 2.39 21.54
C ASN A 376 -21.07 2.05 22.89
N GLU A 377 -21.20 0.81 23.37
CA GLU A 377 -20.54 0.37 24.59
C GLU A 377 -19.03 0.43 24.51
N VAL A 378 -18.44 0.02 23.36
CA VAL A 378 -17.00 0.14 23.13
C VAL A 378 -16.59 1.61 23.14
N ILE A 379 -17.30 2.49 22.42
CA ILE A 379 -17.01 3.94 22.39
C ILE A 379 -17.01 4.52 23.81
N ASP A 380 -18.00 4.19 24.62
CA ASP A 380 -18.11 4.67 26.00
C ASP A 380 -16.92 4.20 26.86
N LYS A 381 -16.46 2.96 26.66
CA LYS A 381 -15.33 2.39 27.43
C LYS A 381 -13.97 2.94 27.02
N ILE A 382 -13.80 3.41 25.78
CA ILE A 382 -12.51 3.84 25.26
C ILE A 382 -12.36 5.35 25.12
N SER A 383 -13.45 6.10 25.18
CA SER A 383 -13.45 7.56 24.95
C SER A 383 -12.58 8.37 25.90
N ASP A 384 -12.28 7.84 27.09
CA ASP A 384 -11.45 8.47 28.12
C ASP A 384 -9.99 8.01 28.11
N ILE A 385 -9.60 7.14 27.17
CA ILE A 385 -8.21 6.68 27.02
C ILE A 385 -7.34 7.87 26.58
N LYS A 386 -6.26 8.07 27.32
CA LYS A 386 -5.33 9.16 27.03
C LYS A 386 -4.66 9.00 25.66
N GLY A 387 -4.70 10.04 24.87
CA GLY A 387 -4.09 10.07 23.53
C GLY A 387 -5.08 9.83 22.40
N ILE A 388 -6.32 9.45 22.69
CA ILE A 388 -7.38 9.38 21.69
C ILE A 388 -7.93 10.79 21.41
N ASP A 389 -7.95 11.19 20.16
CA ASP A 389 -8.55 12.45 19.68
C ASP A 389 -9.94 12.22 19.09
N THR A 390 -10.07 11.25 18.20
CA THR A 390 -11.32 11.01 17.48
C THR A 390 -11.62 9.52 17.39
N ILE A 391 -12.88 9.15 17.61
CA ILE A 391 -13.40 7.80 17.42
C ILE A 391 -14.52 7.86 16.39
N GLY A 392 -14.35 7.17 15.27
CA GLY A 392 -15.39 7.03 14.25
C GLY A 392 -15.75 5.56 14.07
N ALA A 393 -17.04 5.21 14.18
CA ALA A 393 -17.53 3.85 13.98
C ALA A 393 -18.58 3.81 12.89
N SER A 394 -18.61 2.72 12.12
CA SER A 394 -19.62 2.48 11.09
C SER A 394 -19.95 1.01 10.93
N ILE A 395 -21.23 0.73 10.61
CA ILE A 395 -21.75 -0.58 10.21
C ILE A 395 -22.29 -0.44 8.79
N GLY A 396 -22.07 -1.43 7.93
CA GLY A 396 -22.62 -1.42 6.58
C GLY A 396 -21.84 -0.57 5.56
N GLY A 397 -20.65 -0.07 5.90
CA GLY A 397 -19.84 0.77 5.01
C GLY A 397 -19.19 -0.04 3.88
N ASN A 398 -19.52 0.33 2.64
CA ASN A 398 -18.75 0.25 1.39
C ASN A 398 -17.93 -1.02 1.04
N SER A 399 -18.28 -2.20 1.50
CA SER A 399 -17.74 -3.38 0.85
C SER A 399 -18.59 -3.74 -0.38
N THR A 400 -17.94 -4.13 -1.48
CA THR A 400 -18.61 -4.69 -2.68
C THR A 400 -19.55 -5.85 -2.31
N MET A 401 -19.32 -6.48 -1.17
CA MET A 401 -20.13 -7.53 -0.58
C MET A 401 -21.47 -7.00 -0.04
N SER A 402 -21.50 -5.82 0.57
CA SER A 402 -22.73 -5.16 1.04
C SER A 402 -23.66 -4.80 -0.13
N LEU A 403 -23.10 -4.41 -1.29
CA LEU A 403 -23.87 -4.17 -2.52
C LEU A 403 -24.51 -5.46 -3.11
N MET A 404 -24.02 -6.64 -2.74
CA MET A 404 -24.55 -7.95 -3.16
C MET A 404 -25.54 -8.56 -2.16
N GLY A 405 -25.97 -7.79 -1.15
CA GLY A 405 -26.97 -8.24 -0.17
C GLY A 405 -26.40 -9.07 0.99
N GLY A 406 -25.09 -9.05 1.17
CA GLY A 406 -24.47 -9.55 2.39
C GLY A 406 -24.55 -8.47 3.47
N GLY A 407 -25.29 -8.72 4.55
CA GLY A 407 -25.32 -7.87 5.73
C GLY A 407 -23.90 -7.65 6.26
N SER A 408 -23.65 -6.51 6.89
CA SER A 408 -22.38 -6.25 7.52
C SER A 408 -22.36 -6.96 8.88
N ASP A 409 -21.58 -8.02 8.98
CA ASP A 409 -21.48 -8.86 10.18
C ASP A 409 -20.56 -8.25 11.25
N LYS A 410 -20.02 -7.05 11.01
CA LYS A 410 -19.07 -6.38 11.90
C LYS A 410 -19.15 -4.86 11.88
N VAL A 411 -18.75 -4.25 12.98
CA VAL A 411 -18.49 -2.80 13.07
C VAL A 411 -17.05 -2.54 12.70
N THR A 412 -16.80 -1.55 11.84
CA THR A 412 -15.47 -1.00 11.63
C THR A 412 -15.37 0.33 12.38
N MET A 413 -14.37 0.43 13.26
CA MET A 413 -14.12 1.63 14.04
C MET A 413 -12.69 2.11 13.81
N TYR A 414 -12.53 3.40 13.59
CA TYR A 414 -11.23 4.07 13.47
C TYR A 414 -11.02 4.95 14.70
N VAL A 415 -9.92 4.69 15.40
CA VAL A 415 -9.47 5.48 16.54
C VAL A 415 -8.27 6.28 16.11
N LEU A 416 -8.41 7.60 16.07
CA LEU A 416 -7.34 8.53 15.73
C LEU A 416 -6.67 9.02 17.02
N LEU A 417 -5.35 8.97 17.03
CA LEU A 417 -4.56 9.47 18.14
C LEU A 417 -4.11 10.91 17.88
N ASP A 418 -4.00 11.69 18.94
CA ASP A 418 -3.47 13.04 18.92
C ASP A 418 -2.00 13.01 18.45
N GLU A 419 -1.67 13.81 17.43
CA GLU A 419 -0.31 13.90 16.87
C GLU A 419 0.76 14.36 17.87
N ASP A 420 0.34 15.10 18.90
CA ASP A 420 1.22 15.61 19.96
C ASP A 420 1.30 14.65 21.16
N SER A 421 0.67 13.47 21.10
CA SER A 421 0.66 12.48 22.18
C SER A 421 1.93 11.62 22.16
N ASP A 422 2.56 11.46 23.32
CA ASP A 422 3.72 10.54 23.51
C ASP A 422 3.29 9.06 23.68
N VAL A 423 1.99 8.73 23.46
CA VAL A 423 1.43 7.38 23.67
C VAL A 423 1.53 6.58 22.37
N SER A 424 2.07 5.36 22.44
CA SER A 424 2.18 4.50 21.24
C SER A 424 0.85 3.81 20.90
N ASN A 425 0.66 3.48 19.61
CA ASN A 425 -0.49 2.71 19.14
C ASN A 425 -0.65 1.38 19.90
N ASP A 426 0.46 0.71 20.21
CA ASP A 426 0.46 -0.56 20.93
C ASP A 426 -0.05 -0.44 22.37
N GLU A 427 0.28 0.66 23.04
CA GLU A 427 -0.21 0.93 24.40
C GLU A 427 -1.72 1.17 24.39
N VAL A 428 -2.20 1.99 23.45
CA VAL A 428 -3.63 2.27 23.30
C VAL A 428 -4.40 1.02 22.88
N SER A 429 -3.88 0.25 21.93
CA SER A 429 -4.51 -1.00 21.48
C SER A 429 -4.64 -2.01 22.61
N LYS A 430 -3.62 -2.17 23.45
CA LYS A 430 -3.68 -3.04 24.63
C LYS A 430 -4.71 -2.55 25.63
N GLU A 431 -4.78 -1.25 25.86
CA GLU A 431 -5.77 -0.68 26.78
C GLU A 431 -7.19 -0.83 26.25
N ILE A 432 -7.42 -0.68 24.94
CA ILE A 432 -8.70 -0.97 24.30
C ILE A 432 -9.09 -2.43 24.54
N LEU A 433 -8.21 -3.37 24.22
CA LEU A 433 -8.47 -4.82 24.39
C LEU A 433 -8.69 -5.18 25.85
N ASP A 434 -7.95 -4.60 26.79
CA ASP A 434 -8.13 -4.85 28.23
C ASP A 434 -9.47 -4.34 28.75
N ARG A 435 -9.97 -3.20 28.25
CA ARG A 435 -11.26 -2.63 28.65
C ARG A 435 -12.47 -3.32 28.02
N THR A 436 -12.26 -3.99 26.88
CA THR A 436 -13.33 -4.64 26.10
C THR A 436 -13.41 -6.15 26.29
N LYS A 437 -12.43 -6.79 26.94
CA LYS A 437 -12.34 -8.25 27.10
C LYS A 437 -13.56 -8.93 27.75
N ASP A 438 -14.33 -8.21 28.57
CA ASP A 438 -15.50 -8.72 29.29
C ASP A 438 -16.81 -8.50 28.52
N MET A 439 -16.76 -8.04 27.27
CA MET A 439 -17.93 -7.80 26.43
C MET A 439 -18.44 -9.08 25.77
N ASP A 440 -19.72 -9.07 25.39
CA ASP A 440 -20.37 -10.19 24.67
C ASP A 440 -20.16 -10.12 23.13
N CYS A 441 -19.05 -9.50 22.71
CA CYS A 441 -18.61 -9.42 21.32
C CYS A 441 -17.10 -9.67 21.27
N ASP A 442 -16.59 -9.96 20.08
CA ASP A 442 -15.17 -10.04 19.81
C ASP A 442 -14.65 -8.68 19.32
N VAL A 443 -13.65 -8.15 20.01
CA VAL A 443 -13.03 -6.86 19.68
C VAL A 443 -11.57 -7.11 19.30
N THR A 444 -11.24 -6.78 18.07
CA THR A 444 -9.87 -6.88 17.55
C THR A 444 -9.33 -5.49 17.24
N CYS A 445 -8.05 -5.26 17.55
CA CYS A 445 -7.35 -4.02 17.26
C CYS A 445 -6.21 -4.28 16.30
N ASP A 446 -6.17 -3.53 15.20
CA ASP A 446 -5.05 -3.50 14.27
C ASP A 446 -4.41 -2.11 14.32
N SER A 447 -3.19 -2.06 14.83
CA SER A 447 -2.38 -0.83 14.89
C SER A 447 -1.62 -0.59 13.58
N SER A 448 -1.60 -1.57 12.67
CA SER A 448 -0.99 -1.43 11.36
C SER A 448 -1.92 -0.72 10.38
N SER A 449 -1.41 0.30 9.72
CA SER A 449 -2.19 1.14 8.80
C SER A 449 -2.44 0.52 7.42
N MET A 450 -1.89 -0.64 7.13
CA MET A 450 -2.05 -1.36 5.87
C MET A 450 -2.26 -2.85 6.13
N ASP A 451 -3.42 -3.32 5.74
CA ASP A 451 -3.67 -4.75 5.60
C ASP A 451 -2.89 -5.31 4.40
N TYR A 452 -1.76 -5.92 4.68
CA TYR A 452 -0.94 -6.57 3.66
C TYR A 452 -1.39 -8.00 3.34
N SER A 453 -2.39 -8.53 4.04
CA SER A 453 -2.92 -9.89 3.81
C SER A 453 -3.41 -10.07 2.38
N ALA A 454 -3.99 -9.01 1.79
CA ALA A 454 -4.40 -8.98 0.39
C ALA A 454 -3.23 -9.15 -0.61
N PHE A 455 -1.99 -8.80 -0.22
CA PHE A 455 -0.81 -8.93 -1.08
C PHE A 455 -0.03 -10.22 -0.86
N PHE A 456 0.00 -10.72 0.37
CA PHE A 456 0.87 -11.84 0.76
C PHE A 456 0.10 -13.09 1.21
N GLY A 457 -1.22 -13.02 1.30
CA GLY A 457 -2.11 -14.04 1.83
C GLY A 457 -2.16 -14.03 3.37
N GLU A 458 -3.25 -14.50 3.90
CA GLU A 458 -3.47 -14.65 5.33
C GLU A 458 -2.73 -15.90 5.83
N GLY A 459 -1.51 -15.74 6.31
CA GLY A 459 -0.79 -16.79 6.99
C GLY A 459 -0.51 -18.07 6.17
N ILE A 460 -0.49 -19.23 6.84
CA ILE A 460 -0.26 -20.54 6.24
C ILE A 460 -1.60 -21.24 6.02
N SER A 461 -2.06 -21.30 4.78
CA SER A 461 -3.27 -22.03 4.42
C SER A 461 -2.99 -23.52 4.22
N VAL A 462 -3.61 -24.38 5.01
CA VAL A 462 -3.56 -25.84 4.88
C VAL A 462 -4.84 -26.35 4.25
N ARG A 463 -4.76 -26.97 3.09
CA ARG A 463 -5.93 -27.50 2.37
C ARG A 463 -6.04 -29.00 2.52
N ILE A 464 -7.06 -29.48 3.23
CA ILE A 464 -7.41 -30.89 3.37
C ILE A 464 -8.42 -31.25 2.27
N LYS A 465 -8.21 -32.36 1.55
CA LYS A 465 -9.09 -32.82 0.47
C LYS A 465 -9.61 -34.21 0.76
N GLY A 466 -10.91 -34.44 0.54
CA GLY A 466 -11.56 -35.71 0.71
C GLY A 466 -12.94 -35.72 0.07
N SER A 467 -13.63 -36.85 0.09
CA SER A 467 -14.98 -37.04 -0.45
C SER A 467 -16.08 -37.06 0.62
N ASP A 468 -15.70 -37.16 1.89
CA ASP A 468 -16.62 -37.25 3.02
C ASP A 468 -16.46 -36.05 3.93
N ILE A 469 -17.53 -35.24 4.05
CA ILE A 469 -17.50 -33.95 4.75
C ILE A 469 -17.31 -34.14 6.26
N ASP A 470 -17.95 -35.17 6.86
CA ASP A 470 -17.86 -35.39 8.30
C ASP A 470 -16.43 -35.79 8.72
N THR A 471 -15.76 -36.55 7.87
CA THR A 471 -14.35 -36.89 8.06
C THR A 471 -13.44 -35.70 7.87
N LEU A 472 -13.72 -34.81 6.88
CA LEU A 472 -12.95 -33.59 6.63
C LEU A 472 -13.05 -32.62 7.82
N GLN A 473 -14.24 -32.43 8.40
CA GLN A 473 -14.43 -31.57 9.57
C GLN A 473 -13.65 -32.07 10.79
N LYS A 474 -13.65 -33.40 11.04
CA LYS A 474 -12.85 -33.98 12.13
C LYS A 474 -11.35 -33.77 11.92
N LEU A 475 -10.89 -34.00 10.68
CA LEU A 475 -9.49 -33.82 10.34
C LEU A 475 -9.07 -32.33 10.41
N ALA A 476 -9.94 -31.41 10.04
CA ALA A 476 -9.67 -29.97 10.16
C ALA A 476 -9.42 -29.59 11.62
N LYS A 477 -10.30 -30.00 12.55
CA LYS A 477 -10.12 -29.77 13.99
C LYS A 477 -8.86 -30.43 14.55
N GLU A 478 -8.57 -31.68 14.15
CA GLU A 478 -7.34 -32.35 14.59
C GLU A 478 -6.08 -31.64 14.09
N VAL A 479 -6.07 -31.16 12.83
CA VAL A 479 -4.96 -30.42 12.26
C VAL A 479 -4.83 -29.06 12.94
N ALA A 480 -5.92 -28.33 13.15
CA ALA A 480 -5.92 -27.05 13.85
C ALA A 480 -5.32 -27.19 15.26
N SER A 481 -5.79 -28.17 16.03
CA SER A 481 -5.24 -28.45 17.37
C SER A 481 -3.76 -28.78 17.38
N VAL A 482 -3.25 -29.52 16.39
CA VAL A 482 -1.82 -29.78 16.25
C VAL A 482 -1.04 -28.51 15.89
N MET A 483 -1.65 -27.63 15.10
CA MET A 483 -1.04 -26.36 14.73
C MET A 483 -1.03 -25.38 15.91
N GLU A 484 -2.08 -25.30 16.71
CA GLU A 484 -2.12 -24.50 17.95
C GLU A 484 -1.01 -24.88 18.94
N ASP A 485 -0.74 -26.19 19.09
CA ASP A 485 0.33 -26.70 19.93
C ASP A 485 1.74 -26.46 19.34
N THR A 486 1.83 -25.98 18.10
CA THR A 486 3.11 -25.77 17.41
C THR A 486 3.68 -24.41 17.82
N LYS A 487 4.90 -24.41 18.34
CA LYS A 487 5.54 -23.15 18.76
C LYS A 487 5.78 -22.23 17.56
N GLY A 488 5.17 -21.06 17.59
CA GLY A 488 5.34 -20.01 16.56
C GLY A 488 4.13 -19.90 15.62
N THR A 489 3.05 -20.63 15.87
CA THR A 489 1.73 -20.39 15.29
C THR A 489 0.91 -19.50 16.22
N MET A 490 0.06 -18.68 15.66
CA MET A 490 -0.87 -17.76 16.32
C MET A 490 -2.12 -17.69 15.44
N ASP A 491 -3.29 -17.52 16.04
CA ASP A 491 -4.57 -17.37 15.35
C ASP A 491 -4.85 -18.51 14.35
N VAL A 492 -4.92 -19.73 14.90
CA VAL A 492 -5.20 -20.95 14.09
C VAL A 492 -6.70 -21.10 13.93
N ASP A 493 -7.18 -20.98 12.70
CA ASP A 493 -8.58 -21.20 12.31
C ASP A 493 -8.73 -22.57 11.62
N ASP A 494 -9.72 -23.36 12.02
CA ASP A 494 -10.04 -24.66 11.40
C ASP A 494 -10.93 -24.53 10.16
N GLY A 495 -11.41 -23.31 9.84
CA GLY A 495 -12.29 -23.00 8.72
C GLY A 495 -13.70 -23.55 8.86
N LEU A 496 -14.11 -23.93 10.08
CA LEU A 496 -15.45 -24.47 10.35
C LEU A 496 -16.37 -23.43 11.00
N ASP A 497 -15.80 -22.37 11.54
CA ASP A 497 -16.50 -21.36 12.34
C ASP A 497 -17.33 -20.41 11.48
N GLU A 498 -16.98 -20.25 10.21
CA GLU A 498 -17.81 -19.56 9.21
C GLU A 498 -19.01 -20.41 8.70
N ALA A 499 -19.16 -21.63 9.19
CA ALA A 499 -20.27 -22.50 8.81
C ALA A 499 -21.56 -22.07 9.51
N THR A 500 -22.23 -21.06 8.99
CA THR A 500 -23.58 -20.68 9.42
C THR A 500 -24.53 -21.87 9.31
N PRO A 501 -25.34 -22.17 10.35
CA PRO A 501 -26.32 -23.24 10.28
C PRO A 501 -27.27 -23.03 9.09
N GLN A 502 -27.23 -23.92 8.11
CA GLN A 502 -28.07 -23.81 6.92
C GLN A 502 -29.33 -24.65 7.08
N LEU A 503 -30.50 -24.03 7.02
CA LEU A 503 -31.77 -24.72 6.89
C LEU A 503 -32.09 -25.00 5.42
N THR A 504 -31.95 -26.25 4.99
CA THR A 504 -32.24 -26.65 3.61
C THR A 504 -33.68 -27.12 3.47
N ILE A 505 -34.50 -26.37 2.71
CA ILE A 505 -35.86 -26.78 2.38
C ILE A 505 -35.86 -27.57 1.08
N THR A 506 -36.10 -28.86 1.16
CA THR A 506 -36.13 -29.77 -0.01
C THR A 506 -37.56 -30.00 -0.47
N VAL A 507 -37.92 -29.53 -1.68
CA VAL A 507 -39.24 -29.80 -2.26
C VAL A 507 -39.27 -31.20 -2.90
N ASN A 508 -40.20 -32.04 -2.48
CA ASN A 508 -40.41 -33.33 -3.10
C ASN A 508 -41.01 -33.16 -4.53
N LYS A 509 -40.19 -33.43 -5.55
CA LYS A 509 -40.55 -33.18 -6.96
C LYS A 509 -41.76 -33.98 -7.43
N GLU A 510 -41.89 -35.24 -6.99
CA GLU A 510 -43.00 -36.13 -7.39
C GLU A 510 -44.31 -35.68 -6.77
N LYS A 511 -44.30 -35.27 -5.50
CA LYS A 511 -45.49 -34.69 -4.83
C LYS A 511 -45.89 -33.37 -5.43
N ALA A 512 -44.95 -32.48 -5.68
CA ALA A 512 -45.20 -31.17 -6.30
C ALA A 512 -45.88 -31.37 -7.69
N ALA A 513 -45.29 -32.22 -8.52
CA ALA A 513 -45.84 -32.52 -9.86
C ALA A 513 -47.26 -33.16 -9.79
N LYS A 514 -47.54 -33.99 -8.79
CA LYS A 514 -48.86 -34.60 -8.58
C LYS A 514 -49.93 -33.55 -8.28
N TYR A 515 -49.57 -32.44 -7.67
CA TYR A 515 -50.45 -31.31 -7.39
C TYR A 515 -50.41 -30.21 -8.47
N GLY A 516 -49.69 -30.44 -9.56
CA GLY A 516 -49.60 -29.50 -10.69
C GLY A 516 -48.61 -28.36 -10.48
N TYR A 517 -47.76 -28.43 -9.48
CA TYR A 517 -46.76 -27.40 -9.18
C TYR A 517 -45.35 -27.81 -9.60
N THR A 518 -44.59 -26.84 -10.06
CA THR A 518 -43.14 -26.99 -10.24
C THR A 518 -42.41 -26.66 -8.93
N VAL A 519 -41.18 -27.15 -8.78
CA VAL A 519 -40.34 -26.81 -7.62
C VAL A 519 -40.18 -25.29 -7.45
N ALA A 520 -40.00 -24.57 -8.56
CA ALA A 520 -39.89 -23.11 -8.54
C ALA A 520 -41.17 -22.42 -8.03
N GLN A 521 -42.35 -22.92 -8.41
CA GLN A 521 -43.65 -22.37 -7.94
C GLN A 521 -43.88 -22.64 -6.44
N VAL A 522 -43.30 -23.69 -5.87
CA VAL A 522 -43.35 -23.93 -4.42
C VAL A 522 -42.29 -23.07 -3.70
N TYR A 523 -41.13 -22.86 -4.30
CA TYR A 523 -40.04 -22.09 -3.74
C TYR A 523 -40.33 -20.58 -3.65
N GLN A 524 -40.94 -19.98 -4.69
CA GLN A 524 -41.18 -18.54 -4.75
C GLN A 524 -41.96 -17.96 -3.55
N PRO A 525 -43.07 -18.55 -3.08
CA PRO A 525 -43.78 -18.06 -1.90
C PRO A 525 -42.95 -18.23 -0.59
N VAL A 526 -42.13 -19.29 -0.55
CA VAL A 526 -41.24 -19.50 0.62
C VAL A 526 -40.15 -18.45 0.65
N ALA A 527 -39.50 -18.18 -0.50
CA ALA A 527 -38.48 -17.14 -0.60
C ALA A 527 -39.03 -15.75 -0.31
N ALA A 528 -40.23 -15.42 -0.83
CA ALA A 528 -40.88 -14.15 -0.51
C ALA A 528 -41.16 -13.99 0.99
N LYS A 529 -41.58 -15.05 1.67
CA LYS A 529 -41.85 -15.01 3.11
C LYS A 529 -40.58 -14.92 3.96
N MET A 530 -39.48 -15.46 3.47
CA MET A 530 -38.17 -15.40 4.14
C MET A 530 -37.48 -14.04 3.93
N ALA A 531 -37.81 -13.33 2.85
CA ALA A 531 -37.31 -11.98 2.62
C ALA A 531 -38.02 -10.91 3.45
N ASP A 532 -39.23 -11.23 4.01
CA ASP A 532 -40.02 -10.35 4.86
C ASP A 532 -39.71 -10.53 6.37
N SER A 533 -38.80 -11.44 6.71
CA SER A 533 -38.36 -11.72 8.08
C SER A 533 -36.89 -11.36 8.28
#